data_caddb495d0fdcb1c9dcabe1b511d69ef
#
_entry.id   caddb495d0fdcb1c9dcabe1b511d69ef
#
_cell.length_a   1.000
_cell.length_b   1.000
_cell.length_c   1.000
_cell.angle_alpha   90.00
_cell.angle_beta   90.00
_cell.angle_gamma   90.00
#
_symmetry.space_group_name_H-M   'P 1'
#
loop_
_entity.id
_entity.type
_entity.pdbx_description
1 polymer ?
#
loop_
_entity_poly.entity_id
_entity_poly.type
_entity_poly.pdbx_seq_one_letter_code
_entity_poly.pdbx_strand_id
1 'polypeptide(L)'
;MPLVTSKEMLLKAQQGGYAVGAFNAENMEMVKAIIQAAEELKAPVMIQTTPSTIKYGTLETYQAIVAAEAAKASVPVCLHLDHGSSFDLAMKALKAGYTSVMIDGSKLDYEGNIEVSKKEIGRAHV
;
A
#
# COMPACT_ATOMS: atom_id res chain seq x y z
N MET A 1 -16.06 2.95 -0.09
CA MET A 1 -15.33 4.22 0.13
C MET A 1 -14.16 4.32 -0.85
N PRO A 2 -13.68 5.52 -1.22
CA PRO A 2 -12.43 5.61 -1.98
C PRO A 2 -11.26 5.07 -1.17
N LEU A 3 -10.15 4.75 -1.85
CA LEU A 3 -8.90 4.39 -1.18
C LEU A 3 -8.44 5.52 -0.25
N VAL A 4 -7.93 5.15 0.91
CA VAL A 4 -7.40 6.09 1.91
C VAL A 4 -5.89 5.97 2.06
N THR A 5 -5.23 7.02 2.53
CA THR A 5 -3.81 6.97 2.89
C THR A 5 -3.62 6.19 4.20
N SER A 6 -2.41 5.67 4.41
CA SER A 6 -2.07 4.96 5.64
C SER A 6 -2.04 5.84 6.89
N LYS A 7 -1.85 7.16 6.76
CA LYS A 7 -1.59 8.08 7.88
C LYS A 7 -2.67 8.02 8.97
N GLU A 8 -3.91 8.35 8.62
CA GLU A 8 -4.99 8.37 9.62
C GLU A 8 -5.31 6.99 10.18
N MET A 9 -5.25 5.97 9.32
CA MET A 9 -5.45 4.57 9.70
C MET A 9 -4.44 4.14 10.77
N LEU A 10 -3.15 4.42 10.56
CA LEU A 10 -2.08 4.06 11.48
C LEU A 10 -2.08 4.92 12.76
N LEU A 11 -2.44 6.20 12.68
CA LEU A 11 -2.57 7.04 13.87
C LEU A 11 -3.71 6.55 14.78
N LYS A 12 -4.84 6.16 14.22
CA LYS A 12 -5.95 5.55 14.99
C LYS A 12 -5.53 4.22 15.62
N ALA A 13 -4.80 3.40 14.88
CA ALA A 13 -4.27 2.13 15.39
C ALA A 13 -3.32 2.34 16.57
N GLN A 14 -2.40 3.30 16.45
CA GLN A 14 -1.48 3.67 17.53
C GLN A 14 -2.21 4.15 18.77
N GLN A 15 -3.19 5.04 18.61
CA GLN A 15 -4.01 5.56 19.73
C GLN A 15 -4.87 4.47 20.36
N GLY A 16 -5.38 3.55 19.56
CA GLY A 16 -6.25 2.45 20.01
C GLY A 16 -5.50 1.22 20.51
N GLY A 17 -4.17 1.18 20.39
CA GLY A 17 -3.34 0.04 20.82
C GLY A 17 -3.58 -1.24 20.00
N TYR A 18 -3.89 -1.11 18.69
CA TYR A 18 -4.07 -2.26 17.78
C TYR A 18 -3.20 -2.13 16.53
N ALA A 19 -3.03 -3.23 15.80
CA ALA A 19 -2.32 -3.25 14.54
C ALA A 19 -3.29 -3.28 13.34
N VAL A 20 -2.89 -2.69 12.22
CA VAL A 20 -3.58 -2.82 10.94
C VAL A 20 -2.93 -3.94 10.14
N GLY A 21 -3.71 -4.90 9.68
CA GLY A 21 -3.23 -5.98 8.81
C GLY A 21 -2.86 -5.44 7.42
N ALA A 22 -1.70 -5.86 6.90
CA ALA A 22 -1.26 -5.59 5.53
C ALA A 22 -1.06 -6.92 4.81
N PHE A 23 -1.86 -7.17 3.77
CA PHE A 23 -1.94 -8.47 3.12
C PHE A 23 -1.54 -8.37 1.64
N ASN A 24 -0.64 -9.25 1.22
CA ASN A 24 -0.25 -9.38 -0.18
C ASN A 24 -1.42 -9.91 -1.02
N ALA A 25 -1.67 -9.28 -2.15
CA ALA A 25 -2.66 -9.76 -3.13
C ALA A 25 -2.01 -9.92 -4.50
N GLU A 26 -2.14 -11.11 -5.08
CA GLU A 26 -1.58 -11.47 -6.39
C GLU A 26 -2.64 -11.49 -7.50
N ASN A 27 -3.93 -11.47 -7.14
CA ASN A 27 -5.04 -11.55 -8.08
C ASN A 27 -6.33 -10.93 -7.51
N MET A 28 -7.35 -10.82 -8.35
CA MET A 28 -8.65 -10.26 -7.99
C MET A 28 -9.33 -11.03 -6.85
N GLU A 29 -9.26 -12.35 -6.86
CA GLU A 29 -9.90 -13.21 -5.86
C GLU A 29 -9.33 -12.97 -4.47
N MET A 30 -8.02 -12.80 -4.37
CA MET A 30 -7.35 -12.45 -3.11
C MET A 30 -7.79 -11.07 -2.61
N VAL A 31 -7.84 -10.07 -3.48
CA VAL A 31 -8.33 -8.73 -3.13
C VAL A 31 -9.75 -8.79 -2.58
N LYS A 32 -10.65 -9.50 -3.23
CA LYS A 32 -12.05 -9.68 -2.79
C LYS A 32 -12.12 -10.34 -1.43
N ALA A 33 -11.39 -11.44 -1.23
CA ALA A 33 -11.39 -12.17 0.03
C ALA A 33 -10.86 -11.32 1.20
N ILE A 34 -9.79 -10.55 0.98
CA ILE A 34 -9.21 -9.66 1.98
C ILE A 34 -10.21 -8.56 2.37
N ILE A 35 -10.83 -7.90 1.39
CA ILE A 35 -11.81 -6.82 1.65
C ILE A 35 -13.08 -7.39 2.31
N GLN A 36 -13.55 -8.56 1.89
CA GLN A 36 -14.69 -9.21 2.54
C GLN A 36 -14.42 -9.52 4.00
N ALA A 37 -13.26 -10.08 4.32
CA ALA A 37 -12.87 -10.34 5.71
C ALA A 37 -12.77 -9.05 6.53
N ALA A 38 -12.23 -7.97 5.96
CA ALA A 38 -12.17 -6.66 6.62
C ALA A 38 -13.57 -6.10 6.91
N GLU A 39 -14.52 -6.24 5.98
CA GLU A 39 -15.93 -5.85 6.16
C GLU A 39 -16.60 -6.64 7.29
N GLU A 40 -16.44 -7.97 7.30
CA GLU A 40 -17.02 -8.84 8.32
C GLU A 40 -16.50 -8.50 9.73
N LEU A 41 -15.21 -8.17 9.83
CA LEU A 41 -14.55 -7.80 11.09
C LEU A 41 -14.67 -6.31 11.43
N LYS A 42 -15.22 -5.49 10.53
CA LYS A 42 -15.27 -4.00 10.64
C LYS A 42 -13.90 -3.40 10.92
N ALA A 43 -12.87 -3.93 10.28
CA ALA A 43 -11.48 -3.57 10.48
C ALA A 43 -10.91 -2.81 9.27
N PRO A 44 -10.06 -1.78 9.48
CA PRO A 44 -9.29 -1.19 8.42
C PRO A 44 -8.28 -2.20 7.85
N VAL A 45 -7.94 -2.10 6.57
CA VAL A 45 -7.03 -3.04 5.92
C VAL A 45 -6.10 -2.36 4.94
N MET A 46 -4.87 -2.86 4.85
CA MET A 46 -3.92 -2.53 3.78
C MET A 46 -3.81 -3.72 2.83
N ILE A 47 -3.97 -3.45 1.54
CA ILE A 47 -3.67 -4.40 0.47
C ILE A 47 -2.35 -3.98 -0.13
N GLN A 48 -1.41 -4.90 -0.23
CA GLN A 48 -0.06 -4.58 -0.69
C GLN A 48 0.36 -5.45 -1.87
N THR A 49 1.22 -4.87 -2.72
CA THR A 49 1.88 -5.54 -3.83
C THR A 49 3.37 -5.30 -3.75
N THR A 50 4.15 -6.31 -4.15
CA THR A 50 5.61 -6.23 -4.24
C THR A 50 6.06 -5.97 -5.67
N PRO A 51 7.35 -5.64 -5.91
CA PRO A 51 7.86 -5.50 -7.28
C PRO A 51 7.64 -6.72 -8.17
N SER A 52 7.69 -7.95 -7.62
CA SER A 52 7.40 -9.17 -8.39
C SER A 52 5.93 -9.27 -8.79
N THR A 53 5.02 -8.93 -7.89
CA THR A 53 3.58 -8.84 -8.16
C THR A 53 3.29 -7.84 -9.27
N ILE A 54 3.92 -6.65 -9.20
CA ILE A 54 3.75 -5.59 -10.19
C ILE A 54 4.30 -6.00 -11.56
N LYS A 55 5.41 -6.73 -11.58
CA LYS A 55 5.97 -7.28 -12.83
C LYS A 55 5.00 -8.26 -13.51
N TYR A 56 4.25 -9.01 -12.72
CA TYR A 56 3.22 -9.94 -13.22
C TYR A 56 1.98 -9.21 -13.74
N GLY A 57 1.39 -8.30 -12.96
CA GLY A 57 0.06 -7.76 -13.21
C GLY A 57 -0.04 -6.25 -13.45
N THR A 58 1.05 -5.49 -13.38
CA THR A 58 1.16 -4.02 -13.48
C THR A 58 0.52 -3.23 -12.33
N LEU A 59 1.01 -2.02 -12.10
CA LEU A 59 0.49 -1.09 -11.09
C LEU A 59 -0.97 -0.72 -11.36
N GLU A 60 -1.27 -0.42 -12.62
CA GLU A 60 -2.58 0.04 -13.06
C GLU A 60 -3.66 -1.05 -12.87
N THR A 61 -3.31 -2.30 -13.16
CA THR A 61 -4.22 -3.43 -12.98
C THR A 61 -4.58 -3.63 -11.51
N TYR A 62 -3.57 -3.67 -10.62
CA TYR A 62 -3.85 -3.83 -9.19
C TYR A 62 -4.59 -2.63 -8.62
N GLN A 63 -4.23 -1.42 -9.01
CA GLN A 63 -4.95 -0.23 -8.60
C GLN A 63 -6.42 -0.29 -9.02
N ALA A 64 -6.71 -0.66 -10.27
CA ALA A 64 -8.08 -0.76 -10.76
C ALA A 64 -8.91 -1.79 -9.98
N ILE A 65 -8.36 -2.98 -9.72
CA ILE A 65 -9.03 -4.04 -8.95
C ILE A 65 -9.31 -3.58 -7.52
N VAL A 66 -8.26 -3.07 -6.83
CA VAL A 66 -8.40 -2.68 -5.42
C VAL A 66 -9.32 -1.47 -5.27
N ALA A 67 -9.24 -0.47 -6.16
CA ALA A 67 -10.12 0.69 -6.13
C ALA A 67 -11.59 0.31 -6.37
N ALA A 68 -11.85 -0.60 -7.31
CA ALA A 68 -13.21 -1.07 -7.60
C ALA A 68 -13.84 -1.80 -6.40
N GLU A 69 -13.10 -2.64 -5.70
CA GLU A 69 -13.59 -3.34 -4.52
C GLU A 69 -13.66 -2.41 -3.29
N ALA A 70 -12.67 -1.55 -3.08
CA ALA A 70 -12.68 -0.56 -2.00
C ALA A 70 -13.87 0.43 -2.11
N ALA A 71 -14.30 0.76 -3.33
CA ALA A 71 -15.46 1.64 -3.54
C ALA A 71 -16.76 1.08 -2.95
N LYS A 72 -16.88 -0.25 -2.87
CA LYS A 72 -18.03 -0.96 -2.29
C LYS A 72 -17.91 -1.16 -0.79
N ALA A 73 -16.70 -1.02 -0.24
CA ALA A 73 -16.41 -1.29 1.16
C ALA A 73 -16.87 -0.14 2.08
N SER A 74 -17.29 -0.48 3.29
CA SER A 74 -17.60 0.46 4.38
C SER A 74 -16.41 0.74 5.27
N VAL A 75 -15.40 -0.14 5.25
CA VAL A 75 -14.16 0.00 6.02
C VAL A 75 -13.06 0.72 5.23
N PRO A 76 -12.10 1.38 5.89
CA PRO A 76 -10.97 2.00 5.21
C PRO A 76 -10.06 0.97 4.54
N VAL A 77 -9.75 1.18 3.26
CA VAL A 77 -8.84 0.36 2.47
C VAL A 77 -7.69 1.21 1.96
N CYS A 78 -6.45 0.79 2.19
CA CYS A 78 -5.23 1.42 1.71
C CYS A 78 -4.54 0.50 0.70
N LEU A 79 -4.07 1.04 -0.42
CA LEU A 79 -3.26 0.32 -1.39
C LEU A 79 -1.79 0.70 -1.24
N HIS A 80 -0.94 -0.28 -0.94
CA HIS A 80 0.44 -0.10 -0.53
C HIS A 80 1.43 -0.78 -1.48
N LEU A 81 2.49 -0.06 -1.86
CA LEU A 81 3.68 -0.65 -2.45
C LEU A 81 4.61 -1.13 -1.35
N ASP A 82 4.80 -2.45 -1.25
CA ASP A 82 5.70 -3.10 -0.31
C ASP A 82 7.04 -3.43 -0.99
N HIS A 83 8.14 -3.28 -0.28
CA HIS A 83 9.49 -3.52 -0.80
C HIS A 83 9.81 -2.77 -2.11
N GLY A 84 9.39 -1.53 -2.24
CA GLY A 84 9.70 -0.72 -3.42
C GLY A 84 11.20 -0.72 -3.73
N SER A 85 11.58 -1.25 -4.89
CA SER A 85 12.98 -1.49 -5.25
C SER A 85 13.73 -0.25 -5.74
N SER A 86 13.01 0.85 -5.99
CA SER A 86 13.59 2.11 -6.44
C SER A 86 12.64 3.28 -6.20
N PHE A 87 13.22 4.48 -6.12
CA PHE A 87 12.45 5.72 -6.08
C PHE A 87 11.53 5.89 -7.32
N ASP A 88 12.00 5.49 -8.50
CA ASP A 88 11.20 5.56 -9.73
C ASP A 88 9.95 4.67 -9.65
N LEU A 89 10.07 3.45 -9.10
CA LEU A 89 8.93 2.58 -8.89
C LEU A 89 7.93 3.16 -7.88
N ALA A 90 8.42 3.74 -6.78
CA ALA A 90 7.56 4.42 -5.79
C ALA A 90 6.78 5.58 -6.43
N MET A 91 7.45 6.39 -7.26
CA MET A 91 6.78 7.48 -7.99
C MET A 91 5.76 7.00 -9.01
N LYS A 92 6.04 5.90 -9.72
CA LYS A 92 5.08 5.26 -10.63
C LYS A 92 3.86 4.72 -9.89
N ALA A 93 4.07 4.11 -8.73
CA ALA A 93 2.99 3.62 -7.88
C ALA A 93 2.05 4.76 -7.42
N LEU A 94 2.61 5.86 -6.93
CA LEU A 94 1.82 7.05 -6.55
C LEU A 94 1.04 7.62 -7.75
N LYS A 95 1.66 7.72 -8.93
CA LYS A 95 0.97 8.18 -10.16
C LYS A 95 -0.14 7.23 -10.59
N ALA A 96 0.03 5.93 -10.39
CA ALA A 96 -1.00 4.93 -10.68
C ALA A 96 -2.17 4.96 -9.67
N GLY A 97 -2.04 5.66 -8.54
CA GLY A 97 -3.08 5.79 -7.53
C GLY A 97 -2.89 4.92 -6.28
N TYR A 98 -1.68 4.43 -6.04
CA TYR A 98 -1.32 3.86 -4.74
C TYR A 98 -1.36 4.94 -3.66
N THR A 99 -1.87 4.60 -2.50
CA THR A 99 -2.09 5.55 -1.40
C THR A 99 -1.07 5.42 -0.27
N SER A 100 -0.12 4.49 -0.42
CA SER A 100 1.01 4.28 0.48
C SER A 100 2.17 3.62 -0.28
N VAL A 101 3.40 3.96 0.04
CA VAL A 101 4.59 3.37 -0.55
C VAL A 101 5.66 3.13 0.51
N MET A 102 6.48 2.11 0.30
CA MET A 102 7.67 1.81 1.08
C MET A 102 8.86 1.64 0.14
N ILE A 103 9.95 2.33 0.41
CA ILE A 103 11.24 2.07 -0.24
C ILE A 103 12.03 1.02 0.54
N ASP A 104 12.60 0.06 -0.14
CA ASP A 104 13.48 -0.94 0.45
C ASP A 104 14.95 -0.65 0.13
N GLY A 105 15.62 0.01 1.05
CA GLY A 105 17.04 0.30 0.98
C GLY A 105 17.94 -0.77 1.63
N SER A 106 17.40 -1.92 2.03
CA SER A 106 18.13 -2.94 2.81
C SER A 106 19.32 -3.56 2.08
N LYS A 107 19.35 -3.47 0.74
CA LYS A 107 20.45 -3.96 -0.11
C LYS A 107 21.55 -2.92 -0.32
N LEU A 108 21.34 -1.69 0.09
CA LEU A 108 22.30 -0.60 0.00
C LEU A 108 23.17 -0.57 1.27
N ASP A 109 24.31 0.11 1.19
CA ASP A 109 25.07 0.46 2.39
C ASP A 109 24.31 1.49 3.23
N TYR A 110 24.84 1.79 4.41
CA TYR A 110 24.17 2.68 5.36
C TYR A 110 23.88 4.07 4.77
N GLU A 111 24.85 4.68 4.11
CA GLU A 111 24.70 6.01 3.50
C GLU A 111 23.70 5.98 2.33
N GLY A 112 23.79 4.97 1.48
CA GLY A 112 22.86 4.79 0.36
C GLY A 112 21.42 4.58 0.82
N ASN A 113 21.20 3.83 1.91
CA ASN A 113 19.88 3.65 2.50
C ASN A 113 19.32 4.96 3.06
N ILE A 114 20.14 5.76 3.74
CA ILE A 114 19.74 7.10 4.20
C ILE A 114 19.36 7.99 3.03
N GLU A 115 20.17 8.01 1.97
CA GLU A 115 19.95 8.87 0.81
C GLU A 115 18.61 8.55 0.10
N VAL A 116 18.37 7.28 -0.23
CA VAL A 116 17.13 6.87 -0.91
C VAL A 116 15.89 7.11 -0.04
N SER A 117 15.99 6.87 1.27
CA SER A 117 14.89 7.10 2.21
C SER A 117 14.55 8.60 2.33
N LYS A 118 15.55 9.48 2.44
CA LYS A 118 15.32 10.93 2.43
C LYS A 118 14.66 11.42 1.15
N LYS A 119 15.07 10.88 0.01
CA LYS A 119 14.52 11.24 -1.29
C LYS A 119 13.04 10.88 -1.40
N GLU A 120 12.65 9.71 -0.88
CA GLU A 120 11.26 9.27 -0.87
C GLU A 120 10.40 10.11 0.08
N ILE A 121 10.85 10.30 1.32
CA ILE A 121 10.15 11.11 2.33
C ILE A 121 9.90 12.53 1.81
N GLY A 122 10.87 13.13 1.14
CA GLY A 122 10.74 14.49 0.57
C GLY A 122 9.64 14.62 -0.49
N ARG A 123 9.18 13.52 -1.10
CA ARG A 123 8.10 13.50 -2.09
C ARG A 123 6.76 13.05 -1.51
N ALA A 124 6.77 12.25 -0.45
CA ALA A 124 5.55 11.75 0.19
C ALA A 124 4.77 12.86 0.95
N HIS A 125 5.35 14.03 1.11
CA HIS A 125 4.75 15.17 1.83
C HIS A 125 4.24 16.29 0.91
N VAL A 126 4.14 16.04 -0.40
CA VAL A 126 3.65 17.03 -1.37
C VAL A 126 2.21 16.77 -1.73
#